data_60edf135a8288772b739b745310791cf
#
_entry.id   60edf135a8288772b739b745310791cf
#
_cell.length_a   1.000
_cell.length_b   1.000
_cell.length_c   1.000
_cell.angle_alpha   90.00
_cell.angle_beta   90.00
_cell.angle_gamma   90.00
#
_symmetry.space_group_name_H-M   'P 1'
#
loop_
_entity.id
_entity.type
_entity.pdbx_description
1 polymer ?
#
loop_
_entity_poly.entity_id
_entity_poly.type
_entity_poly.pdbx_seq_one_letter_code
_entity_poly.pdbx_strand_id
1 'polypeptide(L)'
;MKKEKKDLTQANTAVKSRDKKKIFMTIGIVVACLAVVYVGFGIFFQSHFCFGTTIDGIKAGGKSVEKMEQLITEEIDSYVLNLVEREDGRESIAGDSIHIAPVFNGEVEELLNGQNGFAWVVTLFKHENLELAKVVTFDEDALDSELQALNCMQAGAQREPVDATVSAYTADGYSLVPADYGTTIDKNAFKKAVEDSILVLADELDLDEAECYVKPEVEDDNEKLLAVIDEMNSYVGTTITYDFDVAKEVMDGERISEWLSVDDDLNLVVDEEGVLSFVKELASKYNTCYKPKELKTSYGSTVTISNGPYGWKINNSEEVAQILDDLKAGKKVEREPVYSQTANSHGENDYGNSYVEINLTAQHLFLYKDGVLVTESDFVSGNVAKGHATPGGAFMLTYKTLNAVLRGPDYETPVTYWMPFNGDIGMHDLTSRKA
;
A
#
# COMPACT_ATOMS: atom_id res chain seq x y z
N MET A 1 34.19 108.00 51.26
CA MET A 1 33.59 106.61 51.14
C MET A 1 32.70 106.34 49.88
N LYS A 2 32.33 107.30 49.04
CA LYS A 2 31.56 107.04 47.82
C LYS A 2 32.37 106.85 46.55
N LYS A 3 33.68 107.19 46.49
CA LYS A 3 34.57 107.08 45.32
C LYS A 3 35.23 105.67 45.28
N GLU A 4 35.60 105.07 46.39
CA GLU A 4 36.21 103.73 46.42
C GLU A 4 35.25 102.55 46.12
N LYS A 5 33.99 102.68 46.45
CA LYS A 5 32.96 101.67 46.06
C LYS A 5 32.67 101.61 44.57
N LYS A 6 32.89 102.75 43.83
CA LYS A 6 32.66 102.76 42.38
C LYS A 6 33.77 102.14 41.56
N ASP A 7 35.02 102.22 42.03
CA ASP A 7 36.21 101.67 41.37
C ASP A 7 36.30 100.13 41.59
N LEU A 8 35.94 99.66 42.77
CA LEU A 8 35.90 98.18 43.05
C LEU A 8 34.76 97.50 42.26
N THR A 9 33.64 98.14 42.01
CA THR A 9 32.53 97.58 41.22
C THR A 9 32.86 97.51 39.74
N GLN A 10 33.58 98.52 39.18
CA GLN A 10 34.05 98.54 37.80
C GLN A 10 35.19 97.53 37.55
N ALA A 11 36.12 97.32 38.49
CA ALA A 11 37.17 96.33 38.39
C ALA A 11 36.62 94.90 38.43
N ASN A 12 35.67 94.60 39.32
CA ASN A 12 35.02 93.30 39.38
C ASN A 12 34.15 92.98 38.15
N THR A 13 33.52 93.99 37.50
CA THR A 13 32.72 93.79 36.27
C THR A 13 33.66 93.62 35.06
N ALA A 14 34.82 94.21 35.01
CA ALA A 14 35.80 94.04 33.93
C ALA A 14 36.53 92.65 34.03
N VAL A 15 36.79 92.17 35.21
CA VAL A 15 37.39 90.79 35.41
C VAL A 15 36.33 89.72 35.04
N LYS A 16 35.10 89.86 35.46
CA LYS A 16 34.00 88.92 35.12
C LYS A 16 33.68 88.92 33.60
N SER A 17 33.91 90.07 32.90
CA SER A 17 33.75 90.14 31.44
C SER A 17 34.90 89.52 30.66
N ARG A 18 36.13 89.55 31.18
CA ARG A 18 37.31 88.94 30.56
C ARG A 18 37.26 87.38 30.68
N ASP A 19 36.80 86.89 31.81
CA ASP A 19 36.66 85.46 32.01
C ASP A 19 35.54 84.89 31.14
N LYS A 20 34.41 85.61 31.00
CA LYS A 20 33.36 85.18 30.06
C LYS A 20 33.83 85.12 28.62
N LYS A 21 34.65 86.15 28.15
CA LYS A 21 35.23 86.11 26.79
C LYS A 21 36.18 84.96 26.57
N LYS A 22 37.04 84.63 27.55
CA LYS A 22 37.92 83.49 27.46
C LYS A 22 37.11 82.17 27.40
N ILE A 23 36.06 82.04 28.23
CA ILE A 23 35.20 80.83 28.24
C ILE A 23 34.50 80.76 26.88
N PHE A 24 33.91 81.80 26.32
CA PHE A 24 33.28 81.79 25.00
C PHE A 24 34.28 81.49 23.86
N MET A 25 35.54 81.99 23.98
CA MET A 25 36.58 81.66 23.01
C MET A 25 37.03 80.19 23.10
N THR A 26 37.12 79.63 24.30
CA THR A 26 37.46 78.22 24.51
C THR A 26 36.31 77.32 24.00
N ILE A 27 35.05 77.64 24.30
CA ILE A 27 33.89 76.91 23.76
C ILE A 27 33.89 77.00 22.23
N GLY A 28 34.12 78.16 21.64
CA GLY A 28 34.22 78.32 20.17
C GLY A 28 35.30 77.46 19.52
N ILE A 29 36.48 77.31 20.16
CA ILE A 29 37.58 76.46 19.71
C ILE A 29 37.17 74.98 19.80
N VAL A 30 36.54 74.55 20.89
CA VAL A 30 36.07 73.21 21.07
C VAL A 30 35.02 72.88 20.03
N VAL A 31 34.04 73.73 19.81
CA VAL A 31 33.00 73.60 18.76
C VAL A 31 33.62 73.50 17.36
N ALA A 32 34.62 74.37 17.07
CA ALA A 32 35.31 74.29 15.77
C ALA A 32 36.09 73.00 15.60
N CYS A 33 36.77 72.54 16.63
CA CYS A 33 37.46 71.20 16.62
C CYS A 33 36.46 70.09 16.41
N LEU A 34 35.33 70.07 17.11
CA LEU A 34 34.28 69.07 16.94
C LEU A 34 33.67 69.15 15.52
N ALA A 35 33.47 70.33 14.94
CA ALA A 35 33.00 70.46 13.57
C ALA A 35 34.03 69.93 12.56
N VAL A 36 35.32 70.18 12.75
CA VAL A 36 36.38 69.54 11.89
C VAL A 36 36.39 68.07 11.98
N VAL A 37 36.26 67.50 13.17
CA VAL A 37 36.16 66.03 13.37
C VAL A 37 34.91 65.48 12.71
N TYR A 38 33.75 66.13 12.88
CA TYR A 38 32.48 65.71 12.28
C TYR A 38 32.56 65.69 10.76
N VAL A 39 33.05 66.76 10.13
CA VAL A 39 33.23 66.84 8.68
C VAL A 39 34.26 65.86 8.19
N GLY A 40 35.39 65.71 8.91
CA GLY A 40 36.48 64.78 8.56
C GLY A 40 35.97 63.32 8.52
N PHE A 41 35.21 62.89 9.52
CA PHE A 41 34.60 61.58 9.50
C PHE A 41 33.47 61.48 8.47
N GLY A 42 32.67 62.52 8.25
CA GLY A 42 31.65 62.58 7.19
C GLY A 42 32.25 62.33 5.81
N ILE A 43 33.44 62.90 5.52
CA ILE A 43 34.17 62.66 4.26
C ILE A 43 34.76 61.22 4.23
N PHE A 44 35.33 60.75 5.34
CA PHE A 44 35.90 59.42 5.46
C PHE A 44 34.82 58.33 5.18
N PHE A 45 33.59 58.51 5.71
CA PHE A 45 32.48 57.59 5.50
C PHE A 45 31.80 57.70 4.12
N GLN A 46 32.30 58.49 3.22
CA GLN A 46 31.92 58.44 1.81
C GLN A 46 32.58 57.27 1.06
N SER A 47 33.70 56.76 1.59
CA SER A 47 34.46 55.62 1.04
C SER A 47 34.62 54.45 2.03
N HIS A 48 34.02 54.56 3.21
CA HIS A 48 34.05 53.57 4.25
C HIS A 48 32.68 53.43 4.89
N PHE A 49 32.33 52.23 5.38
CA PHE A 49 31.08 52.02 6.09
C PHE A 49 31.04 52.73 7.43
N CYS A 50 29.91 53.28 7.81
CA CYS A 50 29.74 53.97 9.10
C CYS A 50 29.95 53.04 10.29
N PHE A 51 30.39 53.58 11.44
CA PHE A 51 30.53 52.77 12.66
C PHE A 51 29.20 52.14 13.05
N GLY A 52 29.25 50.91 13.58
CA GLY A 52 28.04 50.16 13.97
C GLY A 52 27.32 49.45 12.84
N THR A 53 27.77 49.63 11.58
CA THR A 53 27.25 48.88 10.44
C THR A 53 27.81 47.46 10.39
N THR A 54 26.96 46.45 10.16
CA THR A 54 27.31 45.09 9.78
C THR A 54 26.71 44.80 8.43
N ILE A 55 27.33 43.89 7.68
CA ILE A 55 26.77 43.31 6.43
C ILE A 55 26.69 41.81 6.67
N ASP A 56 25.50 41.24 6.68
CA ASP A 56 25.19 39.84 7.03
C ASP A 56 25.90 39.36 8.34
N GLY A 57 25.96 40.26 9.34
CA GLY A 57 26.65 39.99 10.61
C GLY A 57 28.15 40.29 10.63
N ILE A 58 28.80 40.44 9.47
CA ILE A 58 30.23 40.83 9.39
C ILE A 58 30.36 42.33 9.74
N LYS A 59 31.30 42.66 10.65
CA LYS A 59 31.54 44.04 11.07
C LYS A 59 32.10 44.88 9.91
N ALA A 60 31.29 45.77 9.35
CA ALA A 60 31.64 46.65 8.24
C ALA A 60 32.20 48.01 8.69
N GLY A 61 31.86 48.45 9.89
CA GLY A 61 32.24 49.80 10.40
C GLY A 61 33.71 50.15 10.26
N GLY A 62 33.98 51.22 9.51
CA GLY A 62 35.33 51.71 9.23
C GLY A 62 36.11 50.99 8.13
N LYS A 63 35.47 50.07 7.40
CA LYS A 63 36.10 49.31 6.30
C LYS A 63 35.67 49.86 4.94
N SER A 64 36.56 49.76 3.94
CA SER A 64 36.28 50.03 2.52
C SER A 64 35.55 48.89 1.87
N VAL A 65 35.01 49.10 0.65
CA VAL A 65 34.43 48.05 -0.19
C VAL A 65 35.37 46.91 -0.38
N GLU A 66 36.60 47.15 -0.83
CA GLU A 66 37.62 46.09 -1.08
C GLU A 66 37.89 45.24 0.18
N LYS A 67 37.91 45.90 1.37
CA LYS A 67 38.14 45.14 2.61
C LYS A 67 36.94 44.34 3.03
N MET A 68 35.73 44.80 2.71
CA MET A 68 34.48 44.04 2.94
C MET A 68 34.39 42.85 1.98
N GLU A 69 34.67 43.05 0.70
CA GLU A 69 34.73 41.94 -0.29
C GLU A 69 35.74 40.87 0.12
N GLN A 70 36.90 41.30 0.60
CA GLN A 70 37.89 40.36 1.13
C GLN A 70 37.35 39.53 2.32
N LEU A 71 36.67 40.18 3.28
CA LEU A 71 36.13 39.50 4.46
C LEU A 71 35.01 38.56 4.10
N ILE A 72 34.15 38.92 3.12
CA ILE A 72 33.08 38.09 2.59
C ILE A 72 33.69 36.87 1.88
N THR A 73 34.79 37.05 1.13
CA THR A 73 35.49 35.94 0.49
C THR A 73 36.09 35.00 1.53
N GLU A 74 36.76 35.53 2.60
CA GLU A 74 37.29 34.72 3.69
C GLU A 74 36.21 33.92 4.43
N GLU A 75 34.99 34.46 4.55
CA GLU A 75 33.85 33.76 5.13
C GLU A 75 33.33 32.64 4.19
N ILE A 76 33.19 32.93 2.90
CA ILE A 76 32.73 31.97 1.88
C ILE A 76 33.78 30.84 1.70
N ASP A 77 35.06 31.14 1.71
CA ASP A 77 36.13 30.14 1.65
C ASP A 77 36.07 29.15 2.83
N SER A 78 35.54 29.56 3.97
CA SER A 78 35.33 28.72 5.15
C SER A 78 33.98 27.99 5.19
N TYR A 79 33.15 28.13 4.14
CA TYR A 79 31.84 27.49 4.05
C TYR A 79 31.94 25.96 4.06
N VAL A 80 31.05 25.31 4.75
CA VAL A 80 30.90 23.85 4.78
C VAL A 80 29.41 23.53 4.73
N LEU A 81 29.00 22.77 3.72
CA LEU A 81 27.67 22.19 3.66
C LEU A 81 27.67 20.86 4.41
N ASN A 82 26.88 20.73 5.46
CA ASN A 82 26.68 19.48 6.18
C ASN A 82 25.54 18.70 5.55
N LEU A 83 25.76 17.42 5.27
CA LEU A 83 24.77 16.50 4.74
C LEU A 83 24.23 15.64 5.87
N VAL A 84 22.92 15.57 6.01
CA VAL A 84 22.22 14.69 6.93
C VAL A 84 21.60 13.55 6.13
N GLU A 85 22.07 12.34 6.40
CA GLU A 85 21.66 11.13 5.70
C GLU A 85 20.66 10.34 6.53
N ARG A 86 19.96 9.42 5.90
CA ARG A 86 19.18 8.41 6.60
C ARG A 86 20.04 7.65 7.60
N GLU A 87 19.40 7.10 8.63
CA GLU A 87 20.05 6.26 9.66
C GLU A 87 21.16 7.02 10.42
N ASP A 88 20.98 8.34 10.62
CA ASP A 88 21.90 9.23 11.35
C ASP A 88 23.29 9.41 10.71
N GLY A 89 23.45 9.05 9.41
CA GLY A 89 24.67 9.31 8.66
C GLY A 89 24.94 10.81 8.50
N ARG A 90 26.20 11.21 8.52
CA ARG A 90 26.62 12.62 8.33
C ARG A 90 27.90 12.69 7.54
N GLU A 91 27.87 13.49 6.50
CA GLU A 91 29.03 13.86 5.70
C GLU A 91 29.06 15.38 5.49
N SER A 92 30.07 15.90 4.84
CA SER A 92 30.14 17.33 4.58
C SER A 92 30.94 17.61 3.30
N ILE A 93 30.60 18.72 2.63
CA ILE A 93 31.30 19.25 1.47
C ILE A 93 31.91 20.59 1.89
N ALA A 94 33.25 20.69 1.82
CA ALA A 94 33.96 21.90 2.13
C ALA A 94 33.97 22.84 0.92
N GLY A 95 33.73 24.13 1.13
CA GLY A 95 33.71 25.11 0.07
C GLY A 95 35.03 25.25 -0.72
N ASP A 96 36.16 25.06 -0.05
CA ASP A 96 37.47 25.10 -0.68
C ASP A 96 37.71 23.90 -1.64
N SER A 97 37.14 22.73 -1.34
CA SER A 97 37.26 21.55 -2.22
C SER A 97 36.51 21.69 -3.54
N ILE A 98 35.48 22.52 -3.57
CA ILE A 98 34.69 22.82 -4.77
C ILE A 98 35.05 24.18 -5.40
N HIS A 99 36.10 24.84 -4.92
CA HIS A 99 36.55 26.17 -5.35
C HIS A 99 35.42 27.21 -5.34
N ILE A 100 34.63 27.24 -4.24
CA ILE A 100 33.56 28.23 -4.08
C ILE A 100 34.14 29.63 -4.05
N ALA A 101 33.50 30.57 -4.72
CA ALA A 101 33.93 31.96 -4.71
C ALA A 101 32.73 32.91 -4.83
N PRO A 102 32.76 34.07 -4.15
CA PRO A 102 31.74 35.08 -4.34
C PRO A 102 31.88 35.78 -5.69
N VAL A 103 30.74 36.17 -6.26
CA VAL A 103 30.68 37.02 -7.45
C VAL A 103 30.23 38.39 -7.02
N PHE A 104 31.10 39.38 -7.14
CA PHE A 104 30.77 40.78 -6.86
C PHE A 104 30.50 41.54 -8.15
N ASN A 105 29.27 42.08 -8.30
CA ASN A 105 28.88 42.94 -9.44
C ASN A 105 28.62 44.39 -9.00
N GLY A 106 29.20 44.81 -7.86
CA GLY A 106 29.07 46.15 -7.28
C GLY A 106 28.04 46.28 -6.16
N GLU A 107 27.47 45.16 -5.66
CA GLU A 107 26.46 45.16 -4.59
C GLU A 107 27.01 45.78 -3.28
N VAL A 108 28.27 45.48 -2.93
CA VAL A 108 28.91 46.03 -1.73
C VAL A 108 29.12 47.55 -1.88
N GLU A 109 29.45 48.01 -3.09
CA GLU A 109 29.56 49.44 -3.40
C GLU A 109 28.17 50.12 -3.37
N GLU A 110 27.11 49.48 -3.84
CA GLU A 110 25.74 49.99 -3.75
C GLU A 110 25.29 50.17 -2.30
N LEU A 111 25.61 49.22 -1.42
CA LEU A 111 25.34 49.35 0.01
C LEU A 111 26.10 50.51 0.64
N LEU A 112 27.38 50.72 0.25
CA LEU A 112 28.15 51.91 0.71
C LEU A 112 27.54 53.19 0.21
N ASN A 113 27.13 53.28 -1.05
CA ASN A 113 26.53 54.46 -1.65
C ASN A 113 25.13 54.76 -1.09
N GLY A 114 24.45 53.79 -0.55
CA GLY A 114 23.14 53.94 0.10
C GLY A 114 23.22 54.60 1.48
N GLN A 115 24.40 54.63 2.12
CA GLN A 115 24.56 55.23 3.45
C GLN A 115 24.74 56.75 3.38
N ASN A 116 24.37 57.46 4.45
CA ASN A 116 24.69 58.87 4.63
C ASN A 116 25.92 59.02 5.54
N GLY A 117 27.13 59.21 4.94
CA GLY A 117 28.39 59.36 5.68
C GLY A 117 28.39 60.43 6.77
N PHE A 118 27.57 61.51 6.64
CA PHE A 118 27.42 62.55 7.67
C PHE A 118 26.48 62.10 8.82
N ALA A 119 25.78 61.02 8.72
CA ALA A 119 24.97 60.45 9.81
C ALA A 119 25.80 59.57 10.78
N TRP A 120 27.12 59.48 10.64
CA TRP A 120 28.02 58.59 11.37
C TRP A 120 27.88 58.67 12.90
N VAL A 121 27.56 59.84 13.45
CA VAL A 121 27.32 60.01 14.88
C VAL A 121 26.11 59.24 15.36
N VAL A 122 25.08 59.10 14.54
CA VAL A 122 23.86 58.34 14.85
C VAL A 122 24.14 56.85 14.85
N THR A 123 25.00 56.38 13.93
CA THR A 123 25.33 54.97 13.77
C THR A 123 26.24 54.43 14.88
N LEU A 124 26.89 55.32 15.66
CA LEU A 124 27.60 54.95 16.89
C LEU A 124 26.65 54.39 17.96
N PHE A 125 25.39 54.80 17.95
CA PHE A 125 24.39 54.41 18.94
C PHE A 125 23.29 53.50 18.36
N LYS A 126 23.15 53.47 17.04
CA LYS A 126 22.19 52.63 16.30
C LYS A 126 22.98 51.68 15.43
N HIS A 127 22.95 50.40 15.79
CA HIS A 127 23.50 49.34 14.94
C HIS A 127 22.57 49.08 13.75
N GLU A 128 23.16 48.96 12.58
CA GLU A 128 22.45 48.65 11.34
C GLU A 128 23.07 47.43 10.71
N ASN A 129 22.26 46.40 10.44
CA ASN A 129 22.67 45.25 9.68
C ASN A 129 22.11 45.36 8.26
N LEU A 130 23.00 45.40 7.28
CA LEU A 130 22.68 45.44 5.87
C LEU A 130 22.70 44.00 5.35
N GLU A 131 21.74 43.64 4.51
CA GLU A 131 21.68 42.37 3.84
C GLU A 131 22.33 42.49 2.46
N LEU A 132 23.21 41.56 2.14
CA LEU A 132 23.84 41.47 0.82
C LEU A 132 23.27 40.21 0.12
N ALA A 133 22.77 40.41 -1.10
CA ALA A 133 22.43 39.28 -1.97
C ALA A 133 23.74 38.62 -2.42
N LYS A 134 24.18 37.60 -1.68
CA LYS A 134 25.40 36.87 -2.00
C LYS A 134 25.14 36.02 -3.25
N VAL A 135 25.92 36.22 -4.28
CA VAL A 135 25.99 35.35 -5.44
C VAL A 135 27.31 34.62 -5.38
N VAL A 136 27.24 33.30 -5.34
CA VAL A 136 28.42 32.44 -5.35
C VAL A 136 28.49 31.64 -6.63
N THR A 137 29.69 31.25 -6.98
CA THR A 137 30.00 30.30 -8.07
C THR A 137 30.90 29.21 -7.51
N PHE A 138 30.92 28.05 -8.14
CA PHE A 138 31.78 26.94 -7.78
C PHE A 138 32.22 26.20 -9.04
N ASP A 139 33.21 25.34 -8.93
CA ASP A 139 33.70 24.48 -10.02
C ASP A 139 32.83 23.20 -10.06
N GLU A 140 32.05 23.02 -11.16
CA GLU A 140 31.17 21.87 -11.33
C GLU A 140 31.90 20.54 -11.40
N ASP A 141 33.10 20.50 -12.03
CA ASP A 141 33.91 19.28 -12.14
C ASP A 141 34.50 18.89 -10.77
N ALA A 142 34.89 19.89 -9.97
CA ALA A 142 35.33 19.68 -8.60
C ALA A 142 34.19 19.19 -7.70
N LEU A 143 32.99 19.79 -7.81
CA LEU A 143 31.80 19.34 -7.11
C LEU A 143 31.46 17.89 -7.47
N ASP A 144 31.42 17.55 -8.75
CA ASP A 144 31.14 16.18 -9.20
C ASP A 144 32.13 15.17 -8.63
N SER A 145 33.39 15.57 -8.49
CA SER A 145 34.44 14.74 -7.91
C SER A 145 34.24 14.54 -6.40
N GLU A 146 33.89 15.60 -5.66
CA GLU A 146 33.56 15.54 -4.25
C GLU A 146 32.32 14.67 -3.99
N LEU A 147 31.24 14.86 -4.77
CA LEU A 147 30.04 14.05 -4.64
C LEU A 147 30.33 12.55 -4.83
N GLN A 148 31.14 12.21 -5.83
CA GLN A 148 31.52 10.81 -6.07
C GLN A 148 32.41 10.22 -4.97
N ALA A 149 33.13 11.04 -4.22
CA ALA A 149 34.00 10.61 -3.12
C ALA A 149 33.23 10.36 -1.81
N LEU A 150 32.02 10.92 -1.66
CA LEU A 150 31.19 10.73 -0.47
C LEU A 150 30.91 9.24 -0.22
N ASN A 151 30.86 8.84 1.04
CA ASN A 151 30.59 7.46 1.42
C ASN A 151 29.16 7.04 1.04
N CYS A 152 28.17 7.92 1.20
CA CYS A 152 26.77 7.67 0.81
C CYS A 152 26.62 7.36 -0.70
N MET A 153 27.57 7.79 -1.53
CA MET A 153 27.60 7.50 -2.97
C MET A 153 28.27 6.18 -3.33
N GLN A 154 28.92 5.50 -2.36
CA GLN A 154 29.57 4.24 -2.63
C GLN A 154 28.57 3.08 -2.67
N ALA A 155 28.66 2.22 -3.68
CA ALA A 155 27.76 1.09 -3.87
C ALA A 155 27.67 0.14 -2.64
N GLY A 156 28.75 0.06 -1.83
CA GLY A 156 28.76 -0.77 -0.62
C GLY A 156 28.05 -0.15 0.60
N ALA A 157 27.75 1.13 0.54
CA ALA A 157 27.02 1.86 1.59
C ALA A 157 25.53 2.02 1.27
N GLN A 158 25.13 1.75 0.03
CA GLN A 158 23.75 1.88 -0.43
C GLN A 158 23.00 0.57 -0.27
N ARG A 159 21.73 0.68 0.12
CA ARG A 159 20.76 -0.39 0.20
C ARG A 159 19.56 -0.02 -0.67
N GLU A 160 19.24 -0.92 -1.63
CA GLU A 160 18.10 -0.70 -2.53
C GLU A 160 16.78 -0.64 -1.76
N PRO A 161 15.83 0.20 -2.18
CA PRO A 161 14.51 0.19 -1.60
C PRO A 161 13.79 -1.14 -1.90
N VAL A 162 12.90 -1.55 -1.00
CA VAL A 162 12.03 -2.72 -1.15
C VAL A 162 10.58 -2.28 -1.03
N ASP A 163 9.75 -2.71 -1.95
CA ASP A 163 8.34 -2.35 -2.01
C ASP A 163 7.55 -2.85 -0.80
N ALA A 164 6.53 -2.08 -0.43
CA ALA A 164 5.50 -2.55 0.47
C ALA A 164 4.75 -3.74 -0.16
N THR A 165 4.37 -4.71 0.65
CA THR A 165 3.72 -5.93 0.16
C THR A 165 2.69 -6.47 1.15
N VAL A 166 1.96 -7.51 0.74
CA VAL A 166 1.01 -8.22 1.59
C VAL A 166 1.75 -9.24 2.45
N SER A 167 1.42 -9.32 3.74
CA SER A 167 1.99 -10.32 4.65
C SER A 167 1.58 -11.74 4.26
N ALA A 168 2.27 -12.73 4.80
CA ALA A 168 1.73 -14.09 4.87
C ALA A 168 0.42 -14.10 5.68
N TYR A 169 -0.49 -15.04 5.35
CA TYR A 169 -1.73 -15.23 6.11
C TYR A 169 -1.43 -15.64 7.56
N THR A 170 -2.19 -15.07 8.47
CA THR A 170 -2.20 -15.44 9.91
C THR A 170 -3.64 -15.58 10.40
N ALA A 171 -3.83 -16.03 11.64
CA ALA A 171 -5.16 -16.08 12.25
C ALA A 171 -5.88 -14.73 12.34
N ASP A 172 -5.12 -13.63 12.29
CA ASP A 172 -5.64 -12.26 12.26
C ASP A 172 -5.88 -11.74 10.83
N GLY A 173 -5.61 -12.56 9.82
CA GLY A 173 -5.71 -12.23 8.39
C GLY A 173 -4.40 -11.78 7.78
N TYR A 174 -4.52 -10.96 6.72
CA TYR A 174 -3.43 -10.32 6.00
C TYR A 174 -3.21 -8.90 6.50
N SER A 175 -1.98 -8.44 6.47
CA SER A 175 -1.58 -7.09 6.85
C SER A 175 -0.56 -6.51 5.87
N LEU A 176 -0.36 -5.20 5.93
CA LEU A 176 0.70 -4.54 5.21
C LEU A 176 2.07 -4.94 5.79
N VAL A 177 2.99 -5.36 4.93
CA VAL A 177 4.43 -5.36 5.22
C VAL A 177 4.97 -4.03 4.68
N PRO A 178 5.42 -3.12 5.54
CA PRO A 178 5.88 -1.80 5.11
C PRO A 178 7.05 -1.89 4.13
N ALA A 179 7.16 -0.88 3.27
CA ALA A 179 8.30 -0.68 2.40
C ALA A 179 9.58 -0.44 3.20
N ASP A 180 10.68 -0.92 2.69
CA ASP A 180 12.00 -0.46 3.14
C ASP A 180 12.51 0.59 2.15
N TYR A 181 12.58 1.84 2.60
CA TYR A 181 12.97 2.94 1.74
C TYR A 181 14.47 2.94 1.38
N GLY A 182 15.26 2.02 1.93
CA GLY A 182 16.66 1.89 1.58
C GLY A 182 17.50 3.15 1.80
N THR A 183 18.70 3.16 1.23
CA THR A 183 19.63 4.30 1.27
C THR A 183 20.26 4.60 -0.09
N THR A 184 19.68 4.07 -1.17
CA THR A 184 20.16 4.31 -2.54
C THR A 184 19.88 5.75 -2.95
N ILE A 185 20.93 6.50 -3.32
CA ILE A 185 20.85 7.90 -3.73
C ILE A 185 20.36 8.02 -5.18
N ASP A 186 19.34 8.85 -5.41
CA ASP A 186 19.07 9.41 -6.75
C ASP A 186 20.11 10.47 -7.07
N LYS A 187 21.06 10.12 -7.93
CA LYS A 187 22.21 10.97 -8.26
C LYS A 187 21.82 12.34 -8.83
N ASN A 188 20.72 12.41 -9.58
CA ASN A 188 20.29 13.67 -10.19
C ASN A 188 19.62 14.58 -9.18
N ALA A 189 18.71 14.02 -8.36
CA ALA A 189 18.05 14.75 -7.29
C ALA A 189 19.09 15.26 -6.27
N PHE A 190 20.01 14.39 -5.85
CA PHE A 190 21.06 14.72 -4.90
C PHE A 190 21.96 15.84 -5.41
N LYS A 191 22.54 15.70 -6.64
CA LYS A 191 23.39 16.75 -7.22
C LYS A 191 22.66 18.08 -7.26
N LYS A 192 21.42 18.07 -7.73
CA LYS A 192 20.60 19.29 -7.79
C LYS A 192 20.37 19.92 -6.41
N ALA A 193 20.02 19.11 -5.42
CA ALA A 193 19.78 19.60 -4.04
C ALA A 193 21.04 20.21 -3.42
N VAL A 194 22.21 19.58 -3.66
CA VAL A 194 23.51 20.12 -3.21
C VAL A 194 23.82 21.44 -3.91
N GLU A 195 23.68 21.53 -5.23
CA GLU A 195 23.90 22.77 -6.00
C GLU A 195 22.98 23.90 -5.49
N ASP A 196 21.68 23.63 -5.33
CA ASP A 196 20.70 24.58 -4.83
C ASP A 196 21.08 25.06 -3.40
N SER A 197 21.56 24.15 -2.53
CA SER A 197 21.97 24.46 -1.17
C SER A 197 23.25 25.31 -1.11
N ILE A 198 24.24 25.01 -1.97
CA ILE A 198 25.48 25.77 -2.07
C ILE A 198 25.19 27.19 -2.55
N LEU A 199 24.31 27.37 -3.54
CA LEU A 199 23.98 28.69 -4.08
C LEU A 199 23.35 29.63 -3.06
N VAL A 200 22.70 29.09 -2.03
CA VAL A 200 22.13 29.89 -0.92
C VAL A 200 22.99 29.84 0.34
N LEU A 201 24.13 29.22 0.29
CA LEU A 201 25.07 29.02 1.42
C LEU A 201 24.34 28.38 2.64
N ALA A 202 23.55 27.33 2.39
CA ALA A 202 22.88 26.58 3.47
C ALA A 202 23.90 25.89 4.39
N ASP A 203 23.66 25.90 5.69
CA ASP A 203 24.54 25.24 6.66
C ASP A 203 24.38 23.71 6.64
N GLU A 204 23.19 23.23 6.28
CA GLU A 204 22.81 21.81 6.32
C GLU A 204 21.85 21.49 5.19
N LEU A 205 21.97 20.27 4.63
CA LEU A 205 21.04 19.67 3.67
C LEU A 205 20.61 18.30 4.22
N ASP A 206 19.33 18.16 4.55
CA ASP A 206 18.72 16.88 4.87
C ASP A 206 18.32 16.18 3.57
N LEU A 207 18.92 15.01 3.33
CA LEU A 207 18.74 14.26 2.08
C LEU A 207 17.35 13.60 1.97
N ASP A 208 16.69 13.34 3.11
CA ASP A 208 15.31 12.85 3.12
C ASP A 208 14.31 13.96 2.78
N GLU A 209 14.43 15.10 3.46
CA GLU A 209 13.56 16.27 3.18
C GLU A 209 13.73 16.78 1.75
N ALA A 210 14.95 16.67 1.21
CA ALA A 210 15.26 17.06 -0.17
C ALA A 210 14.94 15.98 -1.22
N GLU A 211 14.32 14.86 -0.81
CA GLU A 211 13.95 13.75 -1.70
C GLU A 211 15.12 13.21 -2.54
N CYS A 212 16.31 13.10 -1.94
CA CYS A 212 17.53 12.66 -2.61
C CYS A 212 17.67 11.14 -2.74
N TYR A 213 16.74 10.35 -2.23
CA TYR A 213 16.78 8.90 -2.28
C TYR A 213 15.84 8.33 -3.33
N VAL A 214 16.24 7.18 -3.90
CA VAL A 214 15.35 6.36 -4.72
C VAL A 214 14.22 5.84 -3.83
N LYS A 215 12.97 6.02 -4.27
CA LYS A 215 11.79 5.54 -3.55
C LYS A 215 11.41 4.15 -4.04
N PRO A 216 10.79 3.32 -3.19
CA PRO A 216 10.16 2.08 -3.64
C PRO A 216 9.06 2.39 -4.66
N GLU A 217 8.79 1.44 -5.56
CA GLU A 217 7.71 1.59 -6.56
C GLU A 217 6.33 1.51 -5.90
N VAL A 218 6.22 0.70 -4.84
CA VAL A 218 5.01 0.56 -4.03
C VAL A 218 5.30 1.05 -2.61
N GLU A 219 4.76 2.20 -2.27
CA GLU A 219 4.88 2.81 -0.94
C GLU A 219 3.77 2.32 0.01
N ASP A 220 3.88 2.59 1.31
CA ASP A 220 2.96 2.11 2.36
C ASP A 220 1.52 2.63 2.21
N ASP A 221 1.34 3.76 1.56
CA ASP A 221 0.04 4.38 1.31
C ASP A 221 -0.54 4.05 -0.07
N ASN A 222 0.05 3.09 -0.78
CA ASN A 222 -0.45 2.67 -2.09
C ASN A 222 -1.89 2.17 -2.00
N GLU A 223 -2.82 2.91 -2.59
CA GLU A 223 -4.26 2.64 -2.50
C GLU A 223 -4.65 1.25 -3.04
N LYS A 224 -3.95 0.75 -4.07
CA LYS A 224 -4.23 -0.59 -4.62
C LYS A 224 -3.78 -1.68 -3.66
N LEU A 225 -2.59 -1.54 -3.06
CA LEU A 225 -2.08 -2.50 -2.09
C LEU A 225 -3.00 -2.58 -0.87
N LEU A 226 -3.42 -1.45 -0.34
CA LEU A 226 -4.35 -1.41 0.79
C LEU A 226 -5.71 -2.02 0.43
N ALA A 227 -6.23 -1.72 -0.76
CA ALA A 227 -7.51 -2.27 -1.24
C ALA A 227 -7.45 -3.79 -1.43
N VAL A 228 -6.35 -4.34 -1.99
CA VAL A 228 -6.22 -5.79 -2.15
C VAL A 228 -6.08 -6.51 -0.82
N ILE A 229 -5.40 -5.91 0.17
CA ILE A 229 -5.35 -6.45 1.54
C ILE A 229 -6.76 -6.52 2.15
N ASP A 230 -7.54 -5.48 2.01
CA ASP A 230 -8.93 -5.44 2.51
C ASP A 230 -9.80 -6.49 1.79
N GLU A 231 -9.64 -6.65 0.48
CA GLU A 231 -10.35 -7.66 -0.31
C GLU A 231 -9.94 -9.08 0.12
N MET A 232 -8.65 -9.37 0.26
CA MET A 232 -8.16 -10.65 0.75
C MET A 232 -8.71 -10.96 2.15
N ASN A 233 -8.74 -9.97 3.04
CA ASN A 233 -9.31 -10.12 4.38
C ASN A 233 -10.83 -10.36 4.35
N SER A 234 -11.55 -9.77 3.41
CA SER A 234 -12.96 -10.08 3.17
C SER A 234 -13.16 -11.55 2.77
N TYR A 235 -12.30 -12.06 1.89
CA TYR A 235 -12.36 -13.45 1.40
C TYR A 235 -12.07 -14.44 2.52
N VAL A 236 -10.97 -14.29 3.27
CA VAL A 236 -10.63 -15.18 4.40
C VAL A 236 -11.57 -15.02 5.59
N GLY A 237 -12.33 -13.93 5.66
CA GLY A 237 -13.43 -13.73 6.61
C GLY A 237 -14.65 -14.62 6.31
N THR A 238 -14.72 -15.21 5.11
CA THR A 238 -15.79 -16.15 4.72
C THR A 238 -15.69 -17.45 5.49
N THR A 239 -16.83 -18.02 5.83
CA THR A 239 -16.91 -19.35 6.41
C THR A 239 -18.10 -20.08 5.81
N ILE A 240 -17.86 -21.22 5.18
CA ILE A 240 -18.91 -22.11 4.68
C ILE A 240 -18.88 -23.40 5.48
N THR A 241 -19.97 -23.68 6.18
CA THR A 241 -20.19 -24.95 6.84
C THR A 241 -21.07 -25.81 5.94
N TYR A 242 -20.48 -26.82 5.32
CA TYR A 242 -21.22 -27.80 4.54
C TYR A 242 -21.94 -28.77 5.47
N ASP A 243 -23.26 -28.85 5.34
CA ASP A 243 -24.09 -29.80 6.07
C ASP A 243 -24.47 -30.96 5.17
N PHE A 244 -23.99 -32.16 5.51
CA PHE A 244 -24.30 -33.42 4.84
C PHE A 244 -25.26 -34.29 5.67
N ASP A 245 -25.99 -33.67 6.65
CA ASP A 245 -26.85 -34.33 7.62
C ASP A 245 -26.10 -35.31 8.55
N VAL A 246 -25.27 -36.18 7.99
CA VAL A 246 -24.43 -37.18 8.71
C VAL A 246 -23.10 -36.61 9.20
N ALA A 247 -22.64 -35.49 8.64
CA ALA A 247 -21.37 -34.85 8.98
C ALA A 247 -21.38 -33.43 8.54
N LYS A 248 -20.51 -32.60 9.13
CA LYS A 248 -20.25 -31.21 8.69
C LYS A 248 -18.80 -31.05 8.31
N GLU A 249 -18.57 -30.30 7.26
CA GLU A 249 -17.24 -29.87 6.82
C GLU A 249 -17.19 -28.35 6.84
N VAL A 250 -16.10 -27.77 7.37
CA VAL A 250 -15.93 -26.34 7.46
C VAL A 250 -14.81 -25.91 6.50
N MET A 251 -15.14 -24.95 5.65
CA MET A 251 -14.19 -24.21 4.85
C MET A 251 -14.08 -22.82 5.50
N ASP A 252 -12.91 -22.48 5.98
CA ASP A 252 -12.61 -21.24 6.69
C ASP A 252 -11.44 -20.48 6.08
N GLY A 253 -11.01 -19.41 6.74
CA GLY A 253 -9.94 -18.54 6.26
C GLY A 253 -8.61 -19.26 6.04
N GLU A 254 -8.28 -20.30 6.82
CA GLU A 254 -7.05 -21.06 6.63
C GLU A 254 -7.06 -21.78 5.26
N ARG A 255 -8.15 -22.47 4.94
CA ARG A 255 -8.32 -23.13 3.64
C ARG A 255 -8.40 -22.13 2.50
N ILE A 256 -9.10 -21.01 2.69
CA ILE A 256 -9.28 -19.99 1.66
C ILE A 256 -7.94 -19.30 1.33
N SER A 257 -7.10 -19.07 2.32
CA SER A 257 -5.80 -18.41 2.15
C SER A 257 -4.86 -19.18 1.21
N GLU A 258 -5.02 -20.51 1.09
CA GLU A 258 -4.23 -21.35 0.18
C GLU A 258 -4.49 -21.01 -1.31
N TRP A 259 -5.58 -20.36 -1.61
CA TRP A 259 -6.04 -20.03 -2.97
C TRP A 259 -5.82 -18.58 -3.36
N LEU A 260 -5.41 -17.72 -2.41
CA LEU A 260 -5.28 -16.28 -2.65
C LEU A 260 -3.82 -15.91 -2.93
N SER A 261 -3.63 -15.10 -3.94
CA SER A 261 -2.36 -14.46 -4.28
C SER A 261 -2.58 -13.06 -4.84
N VAL A 262 -1.51 -12.28 -4.98
CA VAL A 262 -1.53 -10.95 -5.58
C VAL A 262 -0.62 -10.99 -6.80
N ASP A 263 -1.08 -10.46 -7.92
CA ASP A 263 -0.28 -10.33 -9.14
C ASP A 263 0.64 -9.10 -9.11
N ASP A 264 1.49 -8.95 -10.14
CA ASP A 264 2.42 -7.82 -10.27
C ASP A 264 1.71 -6.47 -10.41
N ASP A 265 0.44 -6.47 -10.81
CA ASP A 265 -0.41 -5.27 -10.91
C ASP A 265 -1.20 -4.98 -9.61
N LEU A 266 -0.92 -5.70 -8.52
CA LEU A 266 -1.59 -5.61 -7.23
C LEU A 266 -3.10 -5.97 -7.30
N ASN A 267 -3.49 -6.91 -8.16
CA ASN A 267 -4.85 -7.44 -8.17
C ASN A 267 -4.91 -8.77 -7.41
N LEU A 268 -6.04 -9.01 -6.75
CA LEU A 268 -6.31 -10.31 -6.13
C LEU A 268 -6.51 -11.38 -7.21
N VAL A 269 -5.77 -12.47 -7.07
CA VAL A 269 -5.90 -13.68 -7.91
C VAL A 269 -6.38 -14.82 -7.04
N VAL A 270 -7.45 -15.50 -7.48
CA VAL A 270 -7.97 -16.69 -6.82
C VAL A 270 -7.61 -17.93 -7.65
N ASP A 271 -6.97 -18.90 -7.04
CA ASP A 271 -6.69 -20.22 -7.66
C ASP A 271 -7.98 -21.06 -7.77
N GLU A 272 -8.69 -20.92 -8.88
CA GLU A 272 -9.91 -21.69 -9.15
C GLU A 272 -9.64 -23.21 -9.26
N GLU A 273 -8.42 -23.65 -9.62
CA GLU A 273 -8.06 -25.06 -9.66
C GLU A 273 -7.92 -25.63 -8.23
N GLY A 274 -7.39 -24.84 -7.30
CA GLY A 274 -7.37 -25.16 -5.88
C GLY A 274 -8.79 -25.29 -5.31
N VAL A 275 -9.68 -24.36 -5.62
CA VAL A 275 -11.10 -24.44 -5.24
C VAL A 275 -11.76 -25.69 -5.84
N LEU A 276 -11.52 -26.00 -7.12
CA LEU A 276 -12.05 -27.21 -7.76
C LEU A 276 -11.51 -28.49 -7.11
N SER A 277 -10.26 -28.49 -6.69
CA SER A 277 -9.66 -29.63 -5.98
C SER A 277 -10.36 -29.88 -4.66
N PHE A 278 -10.63 -28.84 -3.88
CA PHE A 278 -11.42 -28.97 -2.66
C PHE A 278 -12.84 -29.50 -2.91
N VAL A 279 -13.53 -29.02 -3.94
CA VAL A 279 -14.86 -29.54 -4.31
C VAL A 279 -14.80 -31.02 -4.70
N LYS A 280 -13.75 -31.43 -5.41
CA LYS A 280 -13.53 -32.86 -5.73
C LYS A 280 -13.25 -33.70 -4.48
N GLU A 281 -12.58 -33.16 -3.48
CA GLU A 281 -12.39 -33.87 -2.18
C GLU A 281 -13.74 -34.08 -1.50
N LEU A 282 -14.61 -33.04 -1.43
CA LEU A 282 -15.96 -33.18 -0.92
C LEU A 282 -16.76 -34.22 -1.72
N ALA A 283 -16.70 -34.14 -3.05
CA ALA A 283 -17.39 -35.07 -3.94
C ALA A 283 -16.91 -36.53 -3.74
N SER A 284 -15.62 -36.75 -3.59
CA SER A 284 -15.07 -38.10 -3.31
C SER A 284 -15.56 -38.67 -2.00
N LYS A 285 -15.71 -37.81 -0.97
CA LYS A 285 -16.12 -38.20 0.36
C LYS A 285 -17.64 -38.44 0.45
N TYR A 286 -18.44 -37.55 -0.10
CA TYR A 286 -19.87 -37.48 0.14
C TYR A 286 -20.78 -37.93 -1.02
N ASN A 287 -20.28 -38.02 -2.26
CA ASN A 287 -21.07 -38.61 -3.33
C ASN A 287 -21.37 -40.05 -3.05
N THR A 288 -22.63 -40.45 -3.26
CA THR A 288 -23.08 -41.82 -3.10
C THR A 288 -23.54 -42.47 -4.40
N CYS A 289 -23.67 -41.69 -5.47
CA CYS A 289 -23.96 -42.23 -6.81
C CYS A 289 -22.83 -43.17 -7.27
N TYR A 290 -23.18 -44.30 -7.89
CA TYR A 290 -22.28 -45.39 -8.32
C TYR A 290 -21.55 -46.11 -7.18
N LYS A 291 -21.79 -45.77 -5.90
CA LYS A 291 -21.26 -46.50 -4.76
C LYS A 291 -22.17 -47.71 -4.45
N PRO A 292 -21.62 -48.83 -3.96
CA PRO A 292 -22.38 -49.99 -3.52
C PRO A 292 -23.38 -49.60 -2.42
N LYS A 293 -24.58 -50.21 -2.46
CA LYS A 293 -25.66 -50.03 -1.49
C LYS A 293 -26.09 -51.35 -0.91
N GLU A 294 -26.27 -51.42 0.40
CA GLU A 294 -26.81 -52.59 1.06
C GLU A 294 -28.35 -52.52 1.04
N LEU A 295 -28.97 -53.60 0.56
CA LEU A 295 -30.41 -53.77 0.58
C LEU A 295 -30.79 -55.01 1.37
N LYS A 296 -31.57 -54.84 2.42
CA LYS A 296 -32.27 -55.95 3.04
C LYS A 296 -33.52 -56.27 2.21
N THR A 297 -33.44 -57.38 1.49
CA THR A 297 -34.50 -57.79 0.54
C THR A 297 -35.77 -58.18 1.26
N SER A 298 -36.90 -58.16 0.52
CA SER A 298 -38.19 -58.65 0.99
C SER A 298 -38.18 -60.16 1.32
N TYR A 299 -37.20 -60.90 0.80
CA TYR A 299 -36.98 -62.33 1.14
C TYR A 299 -36.13 -62.54 2.40
N GLY A 300 -35.71 -61.46 3.08
CA GLY A 300 -35.01 -61.49 4.34
C GLY A 300 -33.47 -61.60 4.27
N SER A 301 -32.90 -61.71 3.07
CA SER A 301 -31.45 -61.68 2.86
C SER A 301 -30.93 -60.25 2.64
N THR A 302 -29.68 -59.95 3.04
CA THR A 302 -29.03 -58.70 2.66
C THR A 302 -28.20 -58.94 1.39
N VAL A 303 -28.31 -58.00 0.45
CA VAL A 303 -27.54 -58.01 -0.82
C VAL A 303 -26.86 -56.69 -1.04
N THR A 304 -25.68 -56.72 -1.64
CA THR A 304 -24.95 -55.55 -2.05
C THR A 304 -25.29 -55.23 -3.51
N ILE A 305 -25.88 -54.07 -3.74
CA ILE A 305 -26.18 -53.54 -5.07
C ILE A 305 -25.01 -52.67 -5.50
N SER A 306 -24.17 -53.21 -6.39
CA SER A 306 -22.88 -52.58 -6.75
C SER A 306 -22.94 -51.57 -7.91
N ASN A 307 -24.06 -51.51 -8.63
CA ASN A 307 -24.20 -50.70 -9.86
C ASN A 307 -25.40 -49.75 -9.78
N GLY A 308 -25.36 -48.77 -10.68
CA GLY A 308 -26.45 -47.84 -10.87
C GLY A 308 -26.10 -46.38 -10.46
N PRO A 309 -26.71 -45.43 -11.13
CA PRO A 309 -26.37 -44.00 -10.93
C PRO A 309 -27.11 -43.36 -9.75
N TYR A 310 -27.91 -44.10 -8.99
CA TYR A 310 -28.67 -43.54 -7.88
C TYR A 310 -27.73 -43.08 -6.74
N GLY A 311 -28.02 -41.89 -6.20
CA GLY A 311 -27.29 -41.36 -5.07
C GLY A 311 -27.03 -39.87 -5.17
N TRP A 312 -26.41 -39.31 -4.17
CA TRP A 312 -25.97 -37.92 -4.14
C TRP A 312 -24.81 -37.68 -5.10
N LYS A 313 -24.85 -36.56 -5.84
CA LYS A 313 -23.76 -36.15 -6.72
C LYS A 313 -23.61 -34.66 -6.71
N ILE A 314 -22.51 -34.17 -6.19
CA ILE A 314 -22.14 -32.74 -6.21
C ILE A 314 -21.91 -32.29 -7.66
N ASN A 315 -22.42 -31.11 -8.01
CA ASN A 315 -22.12 -30.43 -9.28
C ASN A 315 -20.86 -29.61 -9.09
N ASN A 316 -19.72 -30.16 -9.47
CA ASN A 316 -18.41 -29.55 -9.20
C ASN A 316 -18.31 -28.12 -9.79
N SER A 317 -18.78 -27.88 -10.99
CA SER A 317 -18.64 -26.57 -11.65
C SER A 317 -19.54 -25.51 -11.02
N GLU A 318 -20.80 -25.86 -10.70
CA GLU A 318 -21.72 -24.94 -10.05
C GLU A 318 -21.32 -24.67 -8.59
N GLU A 319 -20.77 -25.69 -7.90
CA GLU A 319 -20.26 -25.51 -6.53
C GLU A 319 -19.06 -24.58 -6.49
N VAL A 320 -18.08 -24.72 -7.43
CA VAL A 320 -16.96 -23.77 -7.56
C VAL A 320 -17.48 -22.34 -7.78
N ALA A 321 -18.42 -22.17 -8.70
CA ALA A 321 -19.00 -20.84 -8.94
C ALA A 321 -19.68 -20.27 -7.69
N GLN A 322 -20.41 -21.11 -6.94
CA GLN A 322 -21.07 -20.69 -5.70
C GLN A 322 -20.07 -20.32 -4.60
N ILE A 323 -18.97 -21.08 -4.47
CA ILE A 323 -17.89 -20.72 -3.54
C ILE A 323 -17.32 -19.36 -3.89
N LEU A 324 -16.96 -19.13 -5.15
CA LEU A 324 -16.40 -17.85 -5.59
C LEU A 324 -17.35 -16.66 -5.31
N ASP A 325 -18.65 -16.87 -5.50
CA ASP A 325 -19.65 -15.85 -5.16
C ASP A 325 -19.78 -15.64 -3.64
N ASP A 326 -19.67 -16.68 -2.84
CA ASP A 326 -19.70 -16.59 -1.39
C ASP A 326 -18.44 -15.90 -0.85
N LEU A 327 -17.25 -16.15 -1.43
CA LEU A 327 -15.99 -15.46 -1.11
C LEU A 327 -16.10 -13.97 -1.39
N LYS A 328 -16.54 -13.59 -2.59
CA LYS A 328 -16.74 -12.17 -2.97
C LYS A 328 -17.71 -11.43 -2.04
N ALA A 329 -18.67 -12.14 -1.50
CA ALA A 329 -19.68 -11.56 -0.61
C ALA A 329 -19.30 -11.63 0.88
N GLY A 330 -18.15 -12.22 1.26
CA GLY A 330 -17.70 -12.35 2.64
C GLY A 330 -18.67 -13.13 3.53
N LYS A 331 -19.34 -14.17 2.99
CA LYS A 331 -20.45 -14.83 3.67
C LYS A 331 -20.01 -15.77 4.79
N LYS A 332 -20.80 -15.80 5.86
CA LYS A 332 -20.78 -16.87 6.87
C LYS A 332 -22.08 -17.65 6.73
N VAL A 333 -22.01 -18.85 6.16
CA VAL A 333 -23.18 -19.61 5.77
C VAL A 333 -23.04 -21.10 6.12
N GLU A 334 -24.15 -21.71 6.51
CA GLU A 334 -24.31 -23.14 6.63
C GLU A 334 -25.26 -23.59 5.51
N ARG A 335 -24.81 -24.49 4.65
CA ARG A 335 -25.58 -24.98 3.49
C ARG A 335 -25.13 -26.35 3.02
N GLU A 336 -25.95 -27.00 2.26
CA GLU A 336 -25.51 -28.13 1.44
C GLU A 336 -24.70 -27.64 0.21
N PRO A 337 -23.85 -28.50 -0.38
CA PRO A 337 -23.26 -28.18 -1.69
C PRO A 337 -24.30 -28.18 -2.79
N VAL A 338 -23.95 -27.56 -3.92
CA VAL A 338 -24.79 -27.62 -5.11
C VAL A 338 -24.74 -29.02 -5.71
N TYR A 339 -25.88 -29.68 -5.79
CA TYR A 339 -25.98 -31.04 -6.33
C TYR A 339 -26.45 -31.06 -7.77
N SER A 340 -25.84 -31.90 -8.61
CA SER A 340 -26.37 -32.29 -9.91
C SER A 340 -27.40 -33.41 -9.81
N GLN A 341 -27.38 -34.16 -8.70
CA GLN A 341 -28.31 -35.20 -8.37
C GLN A 341 -28.46 -35.34 -6.86
N THR A 342 -29.70 -35.48 -6.40
CA THR A 342 -30.02 -35.70 -4.98
C THR A 342 -30.53 -37.14 -4.78
N ALA A 343 -30.45 -37.60 -3.54
CA ALA A 343 -31.05 -38.86 -3.10
C ALA A 343 -32.14 -38.61 -2.04
N ASN A 344 -32.78 -39.66 -1.54
CA ASN A 344 -33.92 -39.52 -0.62
C ASN A 344 -33.47 -39.17 0.82
N SER A 345 -32.28 -39.60 1.23
CA SER A 345 -31.68 -39.32 2.54
C SER A 345 -30.18 -39.37 2.48
N HIS A 346 -29.51 -38.82 3.49
CA HIS A 346 -28.08 -38.97 3.69
C HIS A 346 -27.79 -40.25 4.53
N GLY A 347 -26.57 -40.76 4.48
CA GLY A 347 -26.12 -41.90 5.24
C GLY A 347 -26.10 -43.21 4.45
N GLU A 348 -26.02 -44.33 5.18
CA GLU A 348 -25.84 -45.67 4.60
C GLU A 348 -27.00 -46.11 3.70
N ASN A 349 -28.23 -45.61 3.98
CA ASN A 349 -29.44 -45.95 3.23
C ASN A 349 -29.97 -44.70 2.50
N ASP A 350 -29.23 -44.22 1.50
CA ASP A 350 -29.58 -43.03 0.76
C ASP A 350 -30.85 -43.12 -0.09
N TYR A 351 -31.33 -44.36 -0.39
CA TYR A 351 -32.59 -44.60 -1.10
C TYR A 351 -33.83 -44.48 -0.19
N GLY A 352 -33.61 -44.41 1.14
CA GLY A 352 -34.72 -44.24 2.11
C GLY A 352 -35.66 -45.41 2.19
N ASN A 353 -36.95 -45.13 2.54
CA ASN A 353 -37.93 -46.15 2.82
C ASN A 353 -39.07 -46.20 1.73
N SER A 354 -38.94 -45.49 0.62
CA SER A 354 -39.90 -45.49 -0.46
C SER A 354 -39.19 -45.88 -1.77
N TYR A 355 -39.33 -47.17 -2.15
CA TYR A 355 -38.65 -47.71 -3.32
C TYR A 355 -39.39 -48.88 -3.95
N VAL A 356 -39.00 -49.26 -5.16
CA VAL A 356 -39.41 -50.53 -5.81
C VAL A 356 -38.24 -51.50 -5.76
N GLU A 357 -38.39 -52.61 -5.05
CA GLU A 357 -37.49 -53.73 -5.12
C GLU A 357 -37.87 -54.64 -6.27
N ILE A 358 -36.94 -54.89 -7.19
CA ILE A 358 -37.16 -55.73 -8.38
C ILE A 358 -36.20 -56.94 -8.30
N ASN A 359 -36.72 -58.12 -8.00
CA ASN A 359 -35.95 -59.35 -8.00
C ASN A 359 -36.00 -59.98 -9.42
N LEU A 360 -34.90 -59.78 -10.16
CA LEU A 360 -34.76 -60.29 -11.54
C LEU A 360 -34.69 -61.80 -11.60
N THR A 361 -34.24 -62.51 -10.54
CA THR A 361 -34.20 -63.99 -10.50
C THR A 361 -35.55 -64.57 -10.21
N ALA A 362 -36.26 -64.01 -9.23
CA ALA A 362 -37.59 -64.45 -8.88
C ALA A 362 -38.71 -63.95 -9.85
N GLN A 363 -38.37 -62.94 -10.70
CA GLN A 363 -39.32 -62.23 -11.55
C GLN A 363 -40.50 -61.66 -10.72
N HIS A 364 -40.18 -61.08 -9.56
CA HIS A 364 -41.16 -60.55 -8.62
C HIS A 364 -40.72 -59.17 -8.11
N LEU A 365 -41.64 -58.22 -8.02
CA LEU A 365 -41.37 -56.89 -7.51
C LEU A 365 -42.19 -56.56 -6.26
N PHE A 366 -41.60 -55.70 -5.41
CA PHE A 366 -42.27 -55.18 -4.21
C PHE A 366 -42.20 -53.64 -4.27
N LEU A 367 -43.31 -52.98 -4.04
CA LEU A 367 -43.35 -51.51 -3.90
C LEU A 367 -43.53 -51.12 -2.45
N TYR A 368 -42.55 -50.39 -1.92
CA TYR A 368 -42.60 -49.84 -0.58
C TYR A 368 -42.85 -48.32 -0.64
N LYS A 369 -43.67 -47.81 0.28
CA LYS A 369 -43.89 -46.42 0.55
C LYS A 369 -43.77 -46.22 2.05
N ASP A 370 -42.86 -45.31 2.47
CA ASP A 370 -42.59 -44.98 3.88
C ASP A 370 -42.34 -46.25 4.74
N GLY A 371 -41.67 -47.24 4.17
CA GLY A 371 -41.33 -48.54 4.82
C GLY A 371 -42.48 -49.53 4.84
N VAL A 372 -43.65 -49.21 4.31
CA VAL A 372 -44.83 -50.10 4.26
C VAL A 372 -44.94 -50.69 2.86
N LEU A 373 -45.11 -52.01 2.78
CA LEU A 373 -45.43 -52.71 1.53
C LEU A 373 -46.80 -52.27 1.01
N VAL A 374 -46.84 -51.64 -0.16
CA VAL A 374 -48.07 -51.15 -0.81
C VAL A 374 -48.64 -52.20 -1.73
N THR A 375 -47.78 -52.82 -2.51
CA THR A 375 -48.19 -53.86 -3.46
C THR A 375 -47.00 -54.70 -3.88
N GLU A 376 -47.26 -55.90 -4.32
CA GLU A 376 -46.31 -56.84 -4.93
C GLU A 376 -46.90 -57.43 -6.19
N SER A 377 -46.10 -57.84 -7.14
CA SER A 377 -46.55 -58.46 -8.39
C SER A 377 -45.46 -59.26 -9.07
N ASP A 378 -45.85 -60.31 -9.75
CA ASP A 378 -44.98 -60.94 -10.73
C ASP A 378 -44.81 -60.05 -11.95
N PHE A 379 -43.60 -60.12 -12.57
CA PHE A 379 -43.29 -59.37 -13.79
C PHE A 379 -42.42 -60.22 -14.73
N VAL A 380 -42.17 -59.70 -15.92
CA VAL A 380 -41.23 -60.33 -16.88
C VAL A 380 -40.17 -59.30 -17.24
N SER A 381 -38.89 -59.65 -16.95
CA SER A 381 -37.75 -58.81 -17.31
C SER A 381 -37.39 -58.91 -18.79
N GLY A 382 -36.46 -58.07 -19.24
CA GLY A 382 -35.93 -58.11 -20.59
C GLY A 382 -35.31 -59.45 -20.97
N ASN A 383 -35.43 -59.85 -22.25
CA ASN A 383 -34.99 -61.16 -22.75
C ASN A 383 -33.48 -61.28 -22.88
N VAL A 384 -32.83 -61.94 -21.92
CA VAL A 384 -31.36 -62.13 -21.86
C VAL A 384 -30.85 -62.83 -23.13
N ALA A 385 -31.57 -63.82 -23.65
CA ALA A 385 -31.14 -64.61 -24.83
C ALA A 385 -31.14 -63.77 -26.13
N LYS A 386 -31.88 -62.67 -26.15
CA LYS A 386 -31.93 -61.68 -27.26
C LYS A 386 -31.03 -60.46 -27.02
N GLY A 387 -30.23 -60.43 -25.99
CA GLY A 387 -29.39 -59.26 -25.65
C GLY A 387 -30.13 -58.12 -24.99
N HIS A 388 -31.37 -58.32 -24.56
CA HIS A 388 -32.18 -57.28 -23.89
C HIS A 388 -32.30 -57.51 -22.38
N ALA A 389 -31.17 -57.79 -21.74
CA ALA A 389 -31.15 -57.98 -20.28
C ALA A 389 -31.50 -56.70 -19.53
N THR A 390 -32.42 -56.76 -18.56
CA THR A 390 -32.63 -55.66 -17.61
C THR A 390 -31.40 -55.57 -16.69
N PRO A 391 -30.72 -54.43 -16.63
CA PRO A 391 -29.53 -54.25 -15.77
C PRO A 391 -29.92 -54.28 -14.30
N GLY A 392 -29.07 -54.91 -13.48
CA GLY A 392 -29.13 -54.79 -12.02
C GLY A 392 -28.49 -53.50 -11.57
N GLY A 393 -28.98 -52.92 -10.48
CA GLY A 393 -28.46 -51.68 -9.93
C GLY A 393 -29.49 -50.86 -9.17
N ALA A 394 -29.05 -49.76 -8.56
CA ALA A 394 -29.93 -48.75 -7.97
C ALA A 394 -30.12 -47.61 -8.96
N PHE A 395 -31.37 -47.30 -9.29
CA PHE A 395 -31.76 -46.34 -10.32
C PHE A 395 -32.79 -45.39 -9.77
N MET A 396 -32.78 -44.15 -10.30
CA MET A 396 -33.84 -43.17 -10.07
C MET A 396 -34.98 -43.37 -11.06
N LEU A 397 -36.21 -43.25 -10.58
CA LEU A 397 -37.37 -43.19 -11.49
C LEU A 397 -37.33 -41.80 -12.17
N THR A 398 -37.15 -41.78 -13.50
CA THR A 398 -36.95 -40.54 -14.23
C THR A 398 -38.26 -39.72 -14.35
N TYR A 399 -39.34 -40.38 -14.78
CA TYR A 399 -40.67 -39.77 -14.86
C TYR A 399 -41.75 -40.87 -14.88
N LYS A 400 -43.00 -40.43 -14.86
CA LYS A 400 -44.18 -41.30 -15.03
C LYS A 400 -45.09 -40.69 -16.09
N THR A 401 -45.54 -41.52 -17.04
CA THR A 401 -46.50 -41.07 -18.04
C THR A 401 -47.53 -42.17 -18.35
N LEU A 402 -48.67 -41.70 -18.82
CA LEU A 402 -49.76 -42.56 -19.24
C LEU A 402 -49.86 -42.58 -20.78
N ASN A 403 -50.34 -43.71 -21.34
CA ASN A 403 -50.59 -43.89 -22.77
C ASN A 403 -49.36 -43.60 -23.65
N ALA A 404 -48.21 -44.16 -23.28
CA ALA A 404 -46.97 -44.08 -24.04
C ALA A 404 -46.95 -45.15 -25.16
N VAL A 405 -46.11 -44.91 -26.17
CA VAL A 405 -45.81 -45.90 -27.21
C VAL A 405 -44.32 -46.19 -27.16
N LEU A 406 -43.98 -47.42 -26.78
CA LEU A 406 -42.59 -47.90 -26.76
C LEU A 406 -42.18 -48.28 -28.19
N ARG A 407 -41.11 -47.68 -28.70
CA ARG A 407 -40.61 -47.88 -30.05
C ARG A 407 -39.19 -48.46 -30.02
N GLY A 408 -38.96 -49.47 -30.81
CA GLY A 408 -37.64 -50.03 -31.09
C GLY A 408 -37.50 -50.27 -32.60
N PRO A 409 -36.33 -50.79 -33.05
CA PRO A 409 -36.06 -51.05 -34.46
C PRO A 409 -37.15 -51.90 -35.14
N ASP A 410 -37.73 -52.87 -34.39
CA ASP A 410 -38.64 -53.86 -34.96
C ASP A 410 -40.00 -53.92 -34.23
N TYR A 411 -40.30 -52.96 -33.36
CA TYR A 411 -41.56 -52.95 -32.62
C TYR A 411 -42.12 -51.59 -32.34
N GLU A 412 -43.41 -51.51 -32.23
CA GLU A 412 -44.15 -50.36 -31.71
C GLU A 412 -45.24 -50.94 -30.77
N THR A 413 -45.11 -50.67 -29.48
CA THR A 413 -45.95 -51.25 -28.44
C THR A 413 -46.62 -50.14 -27.62
N PRO A 414 -47.92 -49.93 -27.71
CA PRO A 414 -48.63 -49.05 -26.81
C PRO A 414 -48.68 -49.62 -25.40
N VAL A 415 -48.48 -48.78 -24.41
CA VAL A 415 -48.56 -49.11 -22.99
C VAL A 415 -49.38 -48.08 -22.25
N THR A 416 -50.13 -48.51 -21.24
CA THR A 416 -50.94 -47.60 -20.41
C THR A 416 -50.07 -46.83 -19.43
N TYR A 417 -49.07 -47.50 -18.84
CA TYR A 417 -48.17 -46.92 -17.86
C TYR A 417 -46.71 -47.08 -18.33
N TRP A 418 -45.95 -45.97 -18.28
CA TRP A 418 -44.54 -45.99 -18.59
C TRP A 418 -43.72 -45.27 -17.49
N MET A 419 -42.76 -45.96 -16.92
CA MET A 419 -41.96 -45.49 -15.81
C MET A 419 -40.47 -45.84 -16.05
N PRO A 420 -39.74 -45.01 -16.85
CA PRO A 420 -38.33 -45.29 -17.15
C PRO A 420 -37.45 -45.02 -15.93
N PHE A 421 -36.37 -45.81 -15.80
CA PHE A 421 -35.39 -45.68 -14.74
C PHE A 421 -33.93 -45.78 -15.23
N ASN A 422 -33.70 -46.26 -16.46
CA ASN A 422 -32.37 -46.35 -17.05
C ASN A 422 -32.45 -46.17 -18.59
N GLY A 423 -32.29 -44.95 -19.07
CA GLY A 423 -32.50 -44.61 -20.48
C GLY A 423 -33.87 -45.08 -20.97
N ASP A 424 -33.90 -45.96 -22.00
CA ASP A 424 -35.09 -46.55 -22.56
C ASP A 424 -35.61 -47.80 -21.83
N ILE A 425 -35.06 -48.11 -20.68
CA ILE A 425 -35.48 -49.23 -19.83
C ILE A 425 -36.39 -48.70 -18.72
N GLY A 426 -37.54 -49.28 -18.58
CA GLY A 426 -38.55 -48.84 -17.58
C GLY A 426 -39.58 -49.94 -17.26
N MET A 427 -40.33 -49.66 -16.21
CA MET A 427 -41.49 -50.47 -15.83
C MET A 427 -42.70 -50.05 -16.67
N HIS A 428 -43.46 -51.05 -17.18
CA HIS A 428 -44.68 -50.82 -17.95
C HIS A 428 -45.65 -51.98 -17.79
N ASP A 429 -46.92 -51.74 -18.11
CA ASP A 429 -47.95 -52.77 -18.13
C ASP A 429 -47.77 -53.67 -19.34
N LEU A 430 -48.30 -54.87 -19.22
CA LEU A 430 -48.20 -55.90 -20.21
C LEU A 430 -49.60 -56.08 -20.86
N THR A 431 -49.82 -55.50 -22.03
CA THR A 431 -51.09 -55.61 -22.74
C THR A 431 -51.11 -56.79 -23.72
N SER A 432 -49.94 -57.37 -24.04
CA SER A 432 -49.81 -58.29 -25.17
C SER A 432 -49.19 -59.66 -24.84
N ARG A 433 -48.76 -59.94 -23.61
CA ARG A 433 -48.31 -61.27 -23.20
C ARG A 433 -49.26 -61.88 -22.21
N LYS A 434 -49.74 -63.11 -22.54
CA LYS A 434 -50.37 -64.00 -21.53
C LYS A 434 -49.23 -64.48 -20.63
N ALA A 435 -49.45 -64.39 -19.32
CA ALA A 435 -48.56 -64.94 -18.29
C ALA A 435 -48.37 -66.43 -18.51
#